data_0c8d97290859c3a76b3cbc8fb36dcc77
#
_entry.id   0c8d97290859c3a76b3cbc8fb36dcc77
#
_cell.length_a   1.000
_cell.length_b   1.000
_cell.length_c   1.000
_cell.angle_alpha   90.00
_cell.angle_beta   90.00
_cell.angle_gamma   90.00
#
_symmetry.space_group_name_H-M   'P 1'
#
loop_
_entity.id
_entity.type
_entity.pdbx_description
1 polymer ?
#
loop_
_entity_poly.entity_id
_entity_poly.type
_entity_poly.pdbx_seq_one_letter_code
_entity_poly.pdbx_strand_id
1 'polypeptide(L)'
;MKCYNIQNYIRYKKDIKQWSKRVDWARPWDEMARDELIVKFLPLSENLARKFSTTQQASGVMTINDLIQEGNKNLTIAVDKIVWDTIYEAEDPEQRLKSFLSKRIKGGIRRAIDIQRGTMRIPEHKINEIRKNEGKDRAAVEMFFNSVFMSLDAMVDDTTNMYDVPEPVQTYNPELLASYLIGILQIHLDTREFDVLIYSYGINCDKLSAKQIAAKLD
;
A
#
# COMPACT_ATOMS: atom_id res chain seq x y z
N MET A 1 -3.93 -4.01 9.65
CA MET A 1 -4.71 -5.23 9.31
C MET A 1 -5.76 -4.88 8.28
N LYS A 2 -5.81 -5.54 7.10
CA LYS A 2 -6.90 -5.27 6.14
C LYS A 2 -8.22 -5.71 6.77
N CYS A 3 -9.14 -4.78 7.01
CA CYS A 3 -10.52 -5.13 7.32
C CYS A 3 -11.15 -5.76 6.07
N TYR A 4 -11.12 -7.08 6.01
CA TYR A 4 -11.90 -7.80 5.00
C TYR A 4 -13.37 -7.58 5.33
N ASN A 5 -14.11 -7.02 4.39
CA ASN A 5 -15.55 -6.97 4.53
C ASN A 5 -16.11 -8.39 4.31
N ILE A 6 -16.07 -9.20 5.38
CA ILE A 6 -16.49 -10.60 5.40
C ILE A 6 -17.95 -10.72 4.95
N GLN A 7 -18.79 -9.74 5.27
CA GLN A 7 -20.21 -9.74 4.88
C GLN A 7 -20.37 -9.67 3.36
N ASN A 8 -19.60 -8.83 2.67
CA ASN A 8 -19.62 -8.76 1.20
C ASN A 8 -19.15 -10.06 0.56
N TYR A 9 -18.15 -10.71 1.13
CA TYR A 9 -17.70 -12.01 0.64
C TYR A 9 -18.74 -13.11 0.87
N ILE A 10 -19.41 -13.14 2.03
CA ILE A 10 -20.50 -14.08 2.31
C ILE A 10 -21.66 -13.85 1.34
N ARG A 11 -22.02 -12.58 1.06
CA ARG A 11 -23.06 -12.24 0.07
C ARG A 11 -22.69 -12.76 -1.31
N TYR A 12 -21.47 -12.48 -1.77
CA TYR A 12 -20.94 -12.98 -3.03
C TYR A 12 -21.06 -14.51 -3.14
N LYS A 13 -20.71 -15.25 -2.08
CA LYS A 13 -20.84 -16.71 -2.05
C LYS A 13 -22.29 -17.19 -2.12
N LYS A 14 -23.22 -16.48 -1.48
CA LYS A 14 -24.66 -16.79 -1.58
C LYS A 14 -25.17 -16.56 -3.00
N ASP A 15 -24.77 -15.48 -3.64
CA ASP A 15 -25.18 -15.15 -5.01
C ASP A 15 -24.66 -16.20 -6.00
N ILE A 16 -23.38 -16.57 -5.92
CA ILE A 16 -22.83 -17.67 -6.75
C ILE A 16 -23.60 -18.97 -6.54
N LYS A 17 -23.89 -19.33 -5.30
CA LYS A 17 -24.66 -20.55 -4.99
C LYS A 17 -26.06 -20.50 -5.58
N GLN A 18 -26.68 -19.31 -5.61
CA GLN A 18 -27.99 -19.13 -6.21
C GLN A 18 -27.92 -19.24 -7.74
N TRP A 19 -26.94 -18.62 -8.37
CA TRP A 19 -26.76 -18.68 -9.83
C TRP A 19 -26.37 -20.08 -10.30
N SER A 20 -25.48 -20.75 -9.58
CA SER A 20 -25.07 -22.12 -9.91
C SER A 20 -26.22 -23.14 -9.90
N LYS A 21 -27.28 -22.90 -9.13
CA LYS A 21 -28.50 -23.73 -9.15
C LYS A 21 -29.30 -23.63 -10.46
N ARG A 22 -29.08 -22.56 -11.24
CA ARG A 22 -29.77 -22.31 -12.51
C ARG A 22 -29.04 -22.92 -13.71
N VAL A 23 -27.80 -23.36 -13.49
CA VAL A 23 -26.94 -23.94 -14.55
C VAL A 23 -27.13 -25.45 -14.57
N ASP A 24 -27.40 -26.00 -15.73
CA ASP A 24 -27.39 -27.45 -15.95
C ASP A 24 -25.94 -27.94 -16.06
N TRP A 25 -25.42 -28.48 -14.96
CA TRP A 25 -24.03 -28.96 -14.89
C TRP A 25 -23.76 -30.22 -15.68
N ALA A 26 -24.80 -30.94 -16.09
CA ALA A 26 -24.68 -32.14 -16.93
C ALA A 26 -24.46 -31.79 -18.41
N ARG A 27 -24.82 -30.56 -18.82
CA ARG A 27 -24.65 -30.11 -20.21
C ARG A 27 -23.17 -29.90 -20.53
N PRO A 28 -22.69 -30.32 -21.69
CA PRO A 28 -21.35 -30.03 -22.18
C PRO A 28 -21.09 -28.51 -22.22
N TRP A 29 -19.85 -28.10 -21.92
CA TRP A 29 -19.46 -26.68 -21.82
C TRP A 29 -19.61 -25.92 -23.17
N ASP A 30 -19.52 -26.60 -24.27
CA ASP A 30 -19.65 -26.06 -25.64
C ASP A 30 -21.11 -25.78 -26.05
N GLU A 31 -22.06 -26.49 -25.46
CA GLU A 31 -23.49 -26.26 -25.64
C GLU A 31 -24.10 -25.29 -24.64
N MET A 32 -23.32 -24.81 -23.67
CA MET A 32 -23.78 -23.85 -22.67
C MET A 32 -24.01 -22.47 -23.25
N ALA A 33 -25.05 -21.79 -22.79
CA ALA A 33 -25.22 -20.37 -23.08
C ALA A 33 -24.06 -19.57 -22.45
N ARG A 34 -23.75 -18.41 -23.04
CA ARG A 34 -22.69 -17.50 -22.60
C ARG A 34 -22.69 -17.28 -21.07
N ASP A 35 -23.85 -16.97 -20.50
CA ASP A 35 -23.97 -16.66 -19.08
C ASP A 35 -23.82 -17.90 -18.20
N GLU A 36 -24.28 -19.05 -18.64
CA GLU A 36 -24.07 -20.33 -17.97
C GLU A 36 -22.59 -20.70 -17.92
N LEU A 37 -21.89 -20.50 -19.04
CA LEU A 37 -20.45 -20.71 -19.11
C LEU A 37 -19.68 -19.80 -18.15
N ILE A 38 -20.05 -18.52 -18.08
CA ILE A 38 -19.45 -17.58 -17.13
C ILE A 38 -19.66 -18.08 -15.69
N VAL A 39 -20.90 -18.45 -15.31
CA VAL A 39 -21.22 -18.94 -13.97
C VAL A 39 -20.44 -20.21 -13.64
N LYS A 40 -20.27 -21.12 -14.60
CA LYS A 40 -19.48 -22.36 -14.45
C LYS A 40 -18.03 -22.07 -14.06
N PHE A 41 -17.44 -21.00 -14.62
CA PHE A 41 -16.03 -20.65 -14.39
C PHE A 41 -15.80 -19.57 -13.30
N LEU A 42 -16.84 -19.03 -12.63
CA LEU A 42 -16.66 -18.12 -11.49
C LEU A 42 -15.78 -18.72 -10.37
N PRO A 43 -15.89 -20.00 -9.97
CA PRO A 43 -15.00 -20.57 -8.96
C PRO A 43 -13.52 -20.58 -9.39
N LEU A 44 -13.23 -20.73 -10.69
CA LEU A 44 -11.87 -20.61 -11.21
C LEU A 44 -11.32 -19.20 -11.01
N SER A 45 -12.12 -18.17 -11.33
CA SER A 45 -11.77 -16.77 -11.13
C SER A 45 -11.46 -16.47 -9.66
N GLU A 46 -12.31 -16.93 -8.74
CA GLU A 46 -12.12 -16.78 -7.30
C GLU A 46 -10.82 -17.44 -6.82
N ASN A 47 -10.55 -18.68 -7.23
CA ASN A 47 -9.33 -19.40 -6.86
C ASN A 47 -8.06 -18.71 -7.37
N LEU A 48 -8.12 -18.12 -8.55
CA LEU A 48 -7.01 -17.34 -9.10
C LEU A 48 -6.82 -16.03 -8.34
N ALA A 49 -7.90 -15.31 -8.04
CA ALA A 49 -7.86 -14.07 -7.29
C ALA A 49 -7.26 -14.26 -5.89
N ARG A 50 -7.61 -15.35 -5.19
CA ARG A 50 -7.04 -15.69 -3.89
C ARG A 50 -5.52 -15.82 -3.91
N LYS A 51 -4.94 -16.35 -4.98
CA LYS A 51 -3.47 -16.47 -5.11
C LYS A 51 -2.78 -15.10 -5.16
N PHE A 52 -3.46 -14.05 -5.62
CA PHE A 52 -2.93 -12.69 -5.63
C PHE A 52 -3.17 -11.92 -4.32
N SER A 53 -4.09 -12.40 -3.46
CA SER A 53 -4.43 -11.72 -2.21
C SER A 53 -3.55 -12.11 -1.03
N THR A 54 -2.63 -13.05 -1.20
CA THR A 54 -1.83 -13.64 -0.10
C THR A 54 -0.88 -12.66 0.55
N THR A 55 -0.45 -11.61 -0.15
CA THR A 55 0.44 -10.59 0.40
C THR A 55 -0.20 -9.21 0.31
N GLN A 56 -0.29 -8.53 1.46
CA GLN A 56 -0.79 -7.16 1.54
C GLN A 56 0.06 -6.20 0.70
N GLN A 57 1.36 -6.44 0.62
CA GLN A 57 2.28 -5.66 -0.21
C GLN A 57 1.99 -5.79 -1.71
N ALA A 58 1.54 -6.96 -2.17
CA ALA A 58 1.24 -7.19 -3.57
C ALA A 58 -0.04 -6.51 -4.03
N SER A 59 -1.12 -6.57 -3.24
CA SER A 59 -2.43 -6.04 -3.61
C SER A 59 -2.69 -4.58 -3.16
N GLY A 60 -1.79 -4.00 -2.34
CA GLY A 60 -1.92 -2.61 -1.87
C GLY A 60 -3.24 -2.34 -1.17
N VAL A 61 -3.98 -1.35 -1.64
CA VAL A 61 -5.29 -0.95 -1.10
C VAL A 61 -6.44 -1.86 -1.56
N MET A 62 -6.23 -2.70 -2.60
CA MET A 62 -7.27 -3.59 -3.13
C MET A 62 -7.62 -4.68 -2.13
N THR A 63 -8.91 -4.91 -1.96
CA THR A 63 -9.44 -6.03 -1.16
C THR A 63 -9.51 -7.30 -1.98
N ILE A 64 -9.72 -8.45 -1.32
CA ILE A 64 -9.94 -9.72 -2.04
C ILE A 64 -11.17 -9.66 -2.94
N ASN A 65 -12.21 -8.95 -2.52
CA ASN A 65 -13.43 -8.79 -3.32
C ASN A 65 -13.16 -8.00 -4.60
N ASP A 66 -12.32 -6.96 -4.55
CA ASP A 66 -11.93 -6.20 -5.73
C ASP A 66 -11.18 -7.09 -6.72
N LEU A 67 -10.25 -7.92 -6.23
CA LEU A 67 -9.51 -8.87 -7.06
C LEU A 67 -10.43 -9.92 -7.70
N ILE A 68 -11.42 -10.43 -6.94
CA ILE A 68 -12.42 -11.37 -7.47
C ILE A 68 -13.27 -10.69 -8.55
N GLN A 69 -13.73 -9.46 -8.33
CA GLN A 69 -14.55 -8.74 -9.30
C GLN A 69 -13.76 -8.39 -10.57
N GLU A 70 -12.51 -7.98 -10.45
CA GLU A 70 -11.65 -7.80 -11.62
C GLU A 70 -11.38 -9.12 -12.35
N GLY A 71 -11.24 -10.22 -11.62
CA GLY A 71 -11.16 -11.56 -12.20
C GLY A 71 -12.42 -11.94 -12.98
N ASN A 72 -13.60 -11.73 -12.40
CA ASN A 72 -14.90 -12.02 -13.00
C ASN A 72 -15.16 -11.17 -14.25
N LYS A 73 -14.82 -9.88 -14.22
CA LYS A 73 -14.87 -8.97 -15.36
C LYS A 73 -14.00 -9.51 -16.52
N ASN A 74 -12.77 -9.90 -16.21
CA ASN A 74 -11.87 -10.43 -17.23
C ASN A 74 -12.27 -11.83 -17.71
N LEU A 75 -12.92 -12.65 -16.89
CA LEU A 75 -13.56 -13.90 -17.29
C LEU A 75 -14.66 -13.63 -18.31
N THR A 76 -15.57 -12.69 -18.05
CA THR A 76 -16.64 -12.31 -18.97
C THR A 76 -16.09 -11.87 -20.32
N ILE A 77 -15.09 -10.97 -20.32
CA ILE A 77 -14.42 -10.52 -21.56
C ILE A 77 -13.71 -11.68 -22.27
N ALA A 78 -13.16 -12.63 -21.51
CA ALA A 78 -12.48 -13.78 -22.10
C ALA A 78 -13.46 -14.74 -22.77
N VAL A 79 -14.63 -14.97 -22.16
CA VAL A 79 -15.69 -15.81 -22.75
C VAL A 79 -16.16 -15.23 -24.09
N ASP A 80 -16.33 -13.90 -24.17
CA ASP A 80 -16.70 -13.22 -25.42
C ASP A 80 -15.65 -13.33 -26.54
N LYS A 81 -14.40 -13.65 -26.18
CA LYS A 81 -13.26 -13.75 -27.10
C LYS A 81 -12.80 -15.18 -27.36
N ILE A 82 -13.61 -16.16 -27.03
CA ILE A 82 -13.29 -17.56 -27.31
C ILE A 82 -13.36 -17.80 -28.83
N VAL A 83 -12.27 -18.32 -29.38
CA VAL A 83 -12.23 -18.85 -30.73
C VAL A 83 -12.38 -20.35 -30.60
N TRP A 84 -13.57 -20.86 -30.90
CA TRP A 84 -13.95 -22.24 -30.67
C TRP A 84 -13.12 -23.23 -31.51
N ASP A 85 -12.80 -22.89 -32.75
CA ASP A 85 -12.01 -23.72 -33.62
C ASP A 85 -10.67 -24.12 -32.99
N THR A 86 -9.96 -23.16 -32.41
CA THR A 86 -8.65 -23.42 -31.75
C THR A 86 -8.75 -24.23 -30.47
N ILE A 87 -9.95 -24.32 -29.90
CA ILE A 87 -10.19 -25.14 -28.72
C ILE A 87 -10.50 -26.56 -29.11
N TYR A 88 -11.30 -26.77 -30.16
CA TYR A 88 -11.65 -28.11 -30.66
C TYR A 88 -10.46 -28.83 -31.30
N GLU A 89 -9.50 -28.11 -31.88
CA GLU A 89 -8.27 -28.69 -32.45
C GLU A 89 -7.30 -29.26 -31.40
N ALA A 90 -7.51 -28.96 -30.09
CA ALA A 90 -6.63 -29.44 -29.05
C ALA A 90 -6.96 -30.87 -28.63
N GLU A 91 -5.94 -31.65 -28.22
CA GLU A 91 -6.10 -33.02 -27.70
C GLU A 91 -7.07 -33.10 -26.51
N ASP A 92 -7.04 -32.07 -25.62
CA ASP A 92 -7.97 -31.91 -24.51
C ASP A 92 -8.61 -30.51 -24.56
N PRO A 93 -9.79 -30.39 -25.19
CA PRO A 93 -10.49 -29.11 -25.36
C PRO A 93 -10.86 -28.45 -24.01
N GLU A 94 -11.24 -29.24 -23.00
CA GLU A 94 -11.61 -28.69 -21.70
C GLU A 94 -10.41 -28.08 -20.98
N GLN A 95 -9.28 -28.75 -20.99
CA GLN A 95 -8.05 -28.24 -20.40
C GLN A 95 -7.54 -27.00 -21.16
N ARG A 96 -7.69 -27.00 -22.47
CA ARG A 96 -7.32 -25.86 -23.33
C ARG A 96 -8.17 -24.63 -22.98
N LEU A 97 -9.48 -24.80 -22.85
CA LEU A 97 -10.41 -23.75 -22.43
C LEU A 97 -10.05 -23.20 -21.05
N LYS A 98 -9.86 -24.08 -20.07
CA LYS A 98 -9.45 -23.68 -18.70
C LYS A 98 -8.12 -22.91 -18.71
N SER A 99 -7.16 -23.34 -19.50
CA SER A 99 -5.87 -22.68 -19.65
C SER A 99 -6.02 -21.28 -20.28
N PHE A 100 -6.80 -21.16 -21.35
CA PHE A 100 -7.09 -19.90 -22.02
C PHE A 100 -7.74 -18.89 -21.05
N LEU A 101 -8.80 -19.30 -20.35
CA LEU A 101 -9.51 -18.47 -19.38
C LEU A 101 -8.59 -18.06 -18.22
N SER A 102 -7.84 -19.02 -17.66
CA SER A 102 -6.89 -18.77 -16.57
C SER A 102 -5.84 -17.72 -16.94
N LYS A 103 -5.29 -17.80 -18.15
CA LYS A 103 -4.28 -16.84 -18.63
C LYS A 103 -4.86 -15.42 -18.72
N ARG A 104 -6.08 -15.28 -19.24
CA ARG A 104 -6.78 -13.99 -19.36
C ARG A 104 -7.16 -13.40 -18.03
N ILE A 105 -7.72 -14.21 -17.12
CA ILE A 105 -8.09 -13.80 -15.75
C ILE A 105 -6.85 -13.32 -15.01
N LYS A 106 -5.76 -14.10 -15.00
CA LYS A 106 -4.51 -13.72 -14.32
C LYS A 106 -3.93 -12.42 -14.88
N GLY A 107 -3.93 -12.26 -16.20
CA GLY A 107 -3.48 -11.03 -16.86
C GLY A 107 -4.30 -9.81 -16.46
N GLY A 108 -5.63 -9.98 -16.40
CA GLY A 108 -6.54 -8.92 -15.98
C GLY A 108 -6.37 -8.52 -14.52
N ILE A 109 -6.27 -9.49 -13.60
CA ILE A 109 -6.02 -9.22 -12.18
C ILE A 109 -4.68 -8.50 -11.98
N ARG A 110 -3.61 -8.93 -12.66
CA ARG A 110 -2.30 -8.25 -12.59
C ARG A 110 -2.38 -6.80 -13.03
N ARG A 111 -3.02 -6.54 -14.17
CA ARG A 111 -3.21 -5.18 -14.68
C ARG A 111 -4.04 -4.33 -13.72
N ALA A 112 -5.10 -4.88 -13.14
CA ALA A 112 -5.90 -4.20 -12.13
C ALA A 112 -5.07 -3.82 -10.89
N ILE A 113 -4.24 -4.75 -10.40
CA ILE A 113 -3.30 -4.49 -9.31
C ILE A 113 -2.34 -3.36 -9.69
N ASP A 114 -1.76 -3.39 -10.87
CA ASP A 114 -0.80 -2.38 -11.31
C ASP A 114 -1.42 -0.97 -11.35
N ILE A 115 -2.69 -0.87 -11.75
CA ILE A 115 -3.39 0.41 -11.88
C ILE A 115 -3.97 0.91 -10.55
N GLN A 116 -4.51 0.01 -9.72
CA GLN A 116 -5.36 0.35 -8.56
C GLN A 116 -4.72 0.00 -7.21
N ARG A 117 -3.50 -0.50 -7.22
CA ARG A 117 -2.80 -0.93 -6.01
C ARG A 117 -2.54 0.21 -5.03
N GLY A 118 -2.11 1.35 -5.54
CA GLY A 118 -1.72 2.50 -4.74
C GLY A 118 -2.85 3.51 -4.56
N THR A 119 -2.77 4.28 -3.51
CA THR A 119 -3.61 5.48 -3.31
C THR A 119 -3.26 6.52 -4.38
N MET A 120 -1.97 6.62 -4.74
CA MET A 120 -1.51 7.36 -5.91
C MET A 120 -1.27 6.41 -7.07
N ARG A 121 -1.84 6.77 -8.25
CA ARG A 121 -1.68 5.95 -9.46
C ARG A 121 -0.32 6.15 -10.09
N ILE A 122 0.40 5.05 -10.26
CA ILE A 122 1.65 5.01 -11.05
C ILE A 122 1.32 4.56 -12.47
N PRO A 123 1.84 5.22 -13.52
CA PRO A 123 1.64 4.79 -14.90
C PRO A 123 2.21 3.39 -15.15
N GLU A 124 1.50 2.57 -15.95
CA GLU A 124 1.84 1.16 -16.22
C GLU A 124 3.26 1.02 -16.82
N HIS A 125 3.69 1.95 -17.67
CA HIS A 125 5.03 1.91 -18.26
C HIS A 125 6.14 2.04 -17.20
N LYS A 126 5.94 2.87 -16.17
CA LYS A 126 6.89 3.00 -15.06
C LYS A 126 6.97 1.74 -14.20
N ILE A 127 5.83 1.09 -13.94
CA ILE A 127 5.81 -0.19 -13.24
C ILE A 127 6.53 -1.28 -14.03
N ASN A 128 6.35 -1.31 -15.34
CA ASN A 128 7.04 -2.24 -16.22
C ASN A 128 8.55 -1.95 -16.29
N GLU A 129 8.96 -0.68 -16.23
CA GLU A 129 10.37 -0.27 -16.14
C GLU A 129 11.01 -0.75 -14.83
N ILE A 130 10.33 -0.57 -13.70
CA ILE A 130 10.78 -1.07 -12.39
C ILE A 130 10.98 -2.59 -12.41
N ARG A 131 10.05 -3.32 -13.04
CA ARG A 131 10.16 -4.78 -13.18
C ARG A 131 11.31 -5.22 -14.07
N LYS A 132 11.53 -4.52 -15.18
CA LYS A 132 12.65 -4.80 -16.10
C LYS A 132 14.00 -4.55 -15.45
N ASN A 133 14.10 -3.50 -14.65
CA ASN A 133 15.32 -3.13 -13.94
C ASN A 133 15.55 -3.97 -12.66
N GLU A 134 14.72 -4.98 -12.40
CA GLU A 134 14.83 -5.90 -11.25
C GLU A 134 14.98 -5.17 -9.90
N GLY A 135 14.40 -3.98 -9.79
CA GLY A 135 14.47 -3.18 -8.57
C GLY A 135 15.83 -2.50 -8.30
N LYS A 136 16.72 -2.43 -9.27
CA LYS A 136 18.03 -1.76 -9.13
C LYS A 136 17.91 -0.24 -8.93
N ASP A 137 16.86 0.37 -9.47
CA ASP A 137 16.58 1.79 -9.27
C ASP A 137 15.84 1.99 -7.92
N ARG A 138 16.59 2.41 -6.90
CA ARG A 138 16.06 2.65 -5.55
C ARG A 138 14.94 3.70 -5.55
N ALA A 139 15.09 4.78 -6.28
CA ALA A 139 14.11 5.88 -6.31
C ALA A 139 12.78 5.40 -6.91
N ALA A 140 12.82 4.63 -7.99
CA ALA A 140 11.63 4.05 -8.62
C ALA A 140 10.95 3.00 -7.72
N VAL A 141 11.73 2.18 -7.01
CA VAL A 141 11.21 1.20 -6.03
C VAL A 141 10.57 1.92 -4.85
N GLU A 142 11.19 2.95 -4.32
CA GLU A 142 10.67 3.78 -3.22
C GLU A 142 9.35 4.46 -3.62
N MET A 143 9.28 5.07 -4.81
CA MET A 143 8.05 5.62 -5.36
C MET A 143 6.93 4.56 -5.43
N PHE A 144 7.25 3.33 -5.80
CA PHE A 144 6.29 2.23 -5.87
C PHE A 144 5.73 1.87 -4.49
N PHE A 145 6.55 1.82 -3.46
CA PHE A 145 6.10 1.53 -2.09
C PHE A 145 5.36 2.72 -1.46
N ASN A 146 5.83 3.94 -1.68
CA ASN A 146 5.23 5.16 -1.13
C ASN A 146 3.90 5.53 -1.82
N SER A 147 3.50 4.84 -2.88
CA SER A 147 2.19 5.03 -3.51
C SER A 147 1.01 4.56 -2.65
N VAL A 148 1.27 3.78 -1.60
CA VAL A 148 0.25 3.28 -0.66
C VAL A 148 0.32 4.11 0.61
N PHE A 149 -0.75 4.87 0.90
CA PHE A 149 -0.84 5.64 2.14
C PHE A 149 -1.19 4.74 3.31
N MET A 150 -0.63 5.07 4.45
CA MET A 150 -0.92 4.44 5.73
C MET A 150 -1.69 5.41 6.63
N SER A 151 -2.48 4.89 7.55
CA SER A 151 -3.15 5.73 8.54
C SER A 151 -2.14 6.22 9.57
N LEU A 152 -2.17 7.52 9.89
CA LEU A 152 -1.39 8.08 11.00
C LEU A 152 -1.94 7.65 12.37
N ASP A 153 -3.26 7.37 12.42
CA ASP A 153 -3.95 6.92 13.64
C ASP A 153 -3.87 5.41 13.83
N ALA A 154 -3.07 4.69 13.03
CA ALA A 154 -2.89 3.25 13.19
C ALA A 154 -2.13 3.00 14.50
N MET A 155 -2.83 2.44 15.47
CA MET A 155 -2.24 2.01 16.74
C MET A 155 -1.54 0.67 16.58
N VAL A 156 -0.35 0.53 17.15
CA VAL A 156 0.37 -0.76 17.24
C VAL A 156 -0.18 -1.53 18.43
N ASP A 157 -0.42 -0.83 19.53
CA ASP A 157 -1.06 -1.31 20.75
C ASP A 157 -2.07 -0.25 21.22
N ASP A 158 -2.95 -0.57 22.18
CA ASP A 158 -4.00 0.32 22.71
C ASP A 158 -3.48 1.67 23.25
N THR A 159 -2.17 1.83 23.42
CA THR A 159 -1.53 3.01 24.03
C THR A 159 -0.51 3.72 23.16
N THR A 160 -0.08 3.13 22.02
CA THR A 160 1.03 3.70 21.25
C THR A 160 0.64 3.87 19.77
N ASN A 161 0.69 5.09 19.27
CA ASN A 161 0.53 5.37 17.85
C ASN A 161 1.75 4.84 17.08
N MET A 162 1.52 4.22 15.93
CA MET A 162 2.57 3.67 15.08
C MET A 162 3.47 4.76 14.50
N TYR A 163 2.91 5.95 14.27
CA TYR A 163 3.61 7.08 13.69
C TYR A 163 3.32 8.33 14.54
N ASP A 164 4.33 8.79 15.23
CA ASP A 164 4.31 10.11 15.87
C ASP A 164 4.99 11.09 14.92
N VAL A 165 4.23 12.03 14.38
CA VAL A 165 4.74 13.06 13.48
C VAL A 165 5.07 14.28 14.31
N PRO A 166 6.35 14.62 14.49
CA PRO A 166 6.72 15.78 15.26
C PRO A 166 6.18 17.05 14.62
N GLU A 167 5.67 17.96 15.43
CA GLU A 167 5.23 19.26 14.98
C GLU A 167 6.43 20.06 14.45
N PRO A 168 6.46 20.50 13.18
CA PRO A 168 7.59 21.25 12.64
C PRO A 168 7.63 22.70 13.12
N VAL A 169 6.53 23.19 13.71
CA VAL A 169 6.42 24.56 14.18
C VAL A 169 6.76 24.62 15.66
N GLN A 170 7.79 25.37 16.00
CA GLN A 170 8.05 25.69 17.39
C GLN A 170 6.94 26.60 17.91
N THR A 171 6.19 26.14 18.92
CA THR A 171 5.07 26.87 19.51
C THR A 171 5.52 28.07 20.36
N TYR A 172 6.82 28.19 20.65
CA TYR A 172 7.42 29.27 21.37
C TYR A 172 8.54 29.93 20.57
N ASN A 173 8.71 31.22 20.79
CA ASN A 173 9.84 31.95 20.20
C ASN A 173 11.10 31.70 21.03
N PRO A 174 12.11 30.93 20.49
CA PRO A 174 13.31 30.60 21.26
C PRO A 174 14.14 31.83 21.64
N GLU A 175 14.11 32.90 20.83
CA GLU A 175 14.82 34.14 21.14
C GLU A 175 14.20 34.86 22.33
N LEU A 176 12.87 34.89 22.39
CA LEU A 176 12.12 35.48 23.52
C LEU A 176 12.34 34.67 24.81
N LEU A 177 12.36 33.36 24.73
CA LEU A 177 12.66 32.49 25.87
C LEU A 177 14.10 32.69 26.36
N ALA A 178 15.06 32.76 25.41
CA ALA A 178 16.47 33.01 25.74
C ALA A 178 16.66 34.36 26.45
N SER A 179 16.05 35.45 25.92
CA SER A 179 16.14 36.76 26.56
C SER A 179 15.51 36.81 27.95
N TYR A 180 14.39 36.11 28.13
CA TYR A 180 13.74 35.99 29.43
C TYR A 180 14.63 35.24 30.44
N LEU A 181 15.22 34.12 30.04
CA LEU A 181 16.14 33.34 30.87
C LEU A 181 17.38 34.15 31.26
N ILE A 182 17.97 34.89 30.33
CA ILE A 182 19.13 35.78 30.60
C ILE A 182 18.73 36.83 31.61
N GLY A 183 17.55 37.45 31.49
CA GLY A 183 17.05 38.42 32.44
C GLY A 183 16.90 37.85 33.86
N ILE A 184 16.38 36.64 34.02
CA ILE A 184 16.28 35.95 35.31
C ILE A 184 17.67 35.66 35.88
N LEU A 185 18.60 35.16 35.06
CA LEU A 185 19.96 34.85 35.51
C LEU A 185 20.70 36.10 36.02
N GLN A 186 20.52 37.26 35.35
CA GLN A 186 21.11 38.52 35.80
C GLN A 186 20.61 38.99 37.17
N ILE A 187 19.38 38.66 37.54
CA ILE A 187 18.78 39.04 38.83
C ILE A 187 19.27 38.14 39.97
N HIS A 188 19.48 36.85 39.69
CA HIS A 188 19.73 35.82 40.70
C HIS A 188 21.19 35.44 40.89
N LEU A 189 22.07 35.76 39.93
CA LEU A 189 23.50 35.41 39.96
C LEU A 189 24.35 36.64 40.22
N ASP A 190 25.47 36.45 40.93
CA ASP A 190 26.51 37.47 41.05
C ASP A 190 27.13 37.75 39.67
N THR A 191 27.66 38.95 39.45
CA THR A 191 28.24 39.41 38.21
C THR A 191 29.28 38.41 37.67
N ARG A 192 30.11 37.88 38.57
CA ARG A 192 31.15 36.91 38.20
C ARG A 192 30.57 35.54 37.81
N GLU A 193 29.57 35.06 38.47
CA GLU A 193 28.87 33.82 38.17
C GLU A 193 28.14 33.91 36.82
N PHE A 194 27.49 35.04 36.58
CA PHE A 194 26.82 35.34 35.33
C PHE A 194 27.78 35.36 34.13
N ASP A 195 28.95 36.03 34.30
CA ASP A 195 29.99 36.09 33.25
C ASP A 195 30.58 34.72 32.94
N VAL A 196 30.82 33.88 33.96
CA VAL A 196 31.27 32.50 33.78
C VAL A 196 30.25 31.71 32.95
N LEU A 197 28.97 31.91 33.23
CA LEU A 197 27.88 31.20 32.55
C LEU A 197 27.76 31.64 31.08
N ILE A 198 27.80 32.96 30.81
CA ILE A 198 27.76 33.53 29.48
C ILE A 198 28.90 32.98 28.61
N TYR A 199 30.15 33.00 29.10
CA TYR A 199 31.30 32.53 28.37
C TYR A 199 31.32 31.01 28.22
N SER A 200 30.81 30.26 29.19
CA SER A 200 30.75 28.77 29.09
C SER A 200 29.78 28.28 28.05
N TYR A 201 28.64 28.96 27.91
CA TYR A 201 27.60 28.57 26.95
C TYR A 201 27.65 29.33 25.63
N GLY A 202 28.44 30.42 25.55
CA GLY A 202 28.54 31.26 24.35
C GLY A 202 27.27 32.08 24.11
N ILE A 203 26.67 32.62 25.19
CA ILE A 203 25.44 33.41 25.09
C ILE A 203 25.85 34.84 24.64
N ASN A 204 25.45 35.22 23.46
CA ASN A 204 25.81 36.48 22.78
C ASN A 204 27.36 36.72 22.61
N CYS A 205 28.16 35.66 22.76
CA CYS A 205 29.59 35.70 22.60
C CYS A 205 30.13 34.32 22.16
N ASP A 206 31.40 34.24 21.79
CA ASP A 206 32.03 32.96 21.45
C ASP A 206 32.19 32.11 22.75
N LYS A 207 31.92 30.80 22.61
CA LYS A 207 32.12 29.85 23.70
C LYS A 207 33.58 29.70 24.04
N LEU A 208 33.94 29.90 25.31
CA LEU A 208 35.28 29.79 25.82
C LEU A 208 35.48 28.50 26.66
N SER A 209 36.70 28.01 26.65
CA SER A 209 37.09 26.91 27.54
C SER A 209 37.34 27.40 28.96
N ALA A 210 37.22 26.51 29.97
CA ALA A 210 37.41 26.87 31.39
C ALA A 210 38.74 27.60 31.65
N LYS A 211 39.84 27.23 30.94
CA LYS A 211 41.15 27.91 31.07
C LYS A 211 41.13 29.35 30.53
N GLN A 212 40.39 29.57 29.43
CA GLN A 212 40.25 30.92 28.85
C GLN A 212 39.34 31.81 29.69
N ILE A 213 38.31 31.24 30.30
CA ILE A 213 37.41 31.95 31.20
C ILE A 213 38.17 32.39 32.46
N ALA A 214 38.97 31.49 33.06
CA ALA A 214 39.79 31.81 34.20
C ALA A 214 40.79 32.96 33.90
N ALA A 215 41.45 32.89 32.73
CA ALA A 215 42.39 33.95 32.31
C ALA A 215 41.71 35.28 31.95
N LYS A 216 40.39 35.31 31.76
CA LYS A 216 39.64 36.53 31.41
C LYS A 216 38.97 37.19 32.64
N LEU A 217 38.72 36.43 33.67
CA LEU A 217 38.02 36.86 34.91
C LEU A 217 38.95 37.06 36.10
N ASP A 218 40.25 36.72 35.96
CA ASP A 218 41.31 37.14 36.86
C ASP A 218 41.63 38.61 36.59
#